data_8d2fae71a7b4be38be521bfd16fa4248
#
_entry.id   8d2fae71a7b4be38be521bfd16fa4248
#
_cell.length_a   1.000
_cell.length_b   1.000
_cell.length_c   1.000
_cell.angle_alpha   90.00
_cell.angle_beta   90.00
_cell.angle_gamma   90.00
#
_symmetry.space_group_name_H-M   'P 1'
#
loop_
_entity.id
_entity.type
_entity.pdbx_description
1 polymer ?
#
loop_
_entity_poly.entity_id
_entity_poly.type
_entity_poly.pdbx_seq_one_letter_code
_entity_poly.pdbx_strand_id
1 'polypeptide(L)'
;MPFNRSSSFRTPVRALVVSIVASAFLTPALVAHAEDPRTSPVIGGELLGRPGTQARTGGDVPPVPEDLTAESWLVADAETGEVLGAHDAHERLPPASTLKMLFADTLLPKFGREEVYRAEPEHFTDLGPGSSAVGIADHHTYTVEDLWHGVFLASGNDAVYALTAMNGGKEATVAEMNARAEELQAADTHVVNPDGYDARGQLSSAYDLTLIARSGLQNADFRAYAATGSAEFPGEGEGEDRETYEVQNTNRLLVGAPGLDRYQGIAGVKNGYTSAAGYTFTGVAERDGRVLLVTVMDPDSGDSLAVYRESAALLDWGFAAADTIEPVGELVPPLSALPAAADGGGRAGGEEPEGSAAGTGDGKNAGDVALQGAAGGDGAAAGPAVVAFTAAGIAVLAAAAWLFHRRHPLPLPARAPRPSRPPGGVPPE
;
A
#
# COMPACT_ATOMS: atom_id res chain seq x y z
N MET A 1 -40.10 57.85 43.06
CA MET A 1 -39.72 58.63 44.29
C MET A 1 -38.75 57.76 45.07
N PRO A 2 -37.75 58.29 45.75
CA PRO A 2 -36.78 59.33 45.32
C PRO A 2 -35.33 58.89 45.52
N PHE A 3 -34.44 59.64 44.86
CA PHE A 3 -33.18 60.23 45.33
C PHE A 3 -32.12 59.39 46.10
N ASN A 4 -30.88 59.34 45.67
CA ASN A 4 -29.92 60.36 46.11
C ASN A 4 -28.60 60.31 45.33
N ARG A 5 -28.08 61.48 45.17
CA ARG A 5 -26.80 61.97 44.60
C ARG A 5 -25.60 61.64 45.51
N SER A 6 -24.46 61.69 44.90
CA SER A 6 -23.28 62.58 45.27
C SER A 6 -22.07 62.08 44.49
N SER A 7 -21.54 62.87 43.70
CA SER A 7 -20.56 63.97 43.71
C SER A 7 -19.11 63.50 43.66
N SER A 8 -18.55 63.67 42.51
CA SER A 8 -17.33 64.41 42.10
C SER A 8 -16.12 64.38 43.03
N PHE A 9 -14.97 64.00 42.42
CA PHE A 9 -13.71 64.77 42.60
C PHE A 9 -12.88 64.66 41.28
N ARG A 10 -12.66 65.80 40.65
CA ARG A 10 -11.72 66.00 39.54
C ARG A 10 -10.39 66.42 40.10
N THR A 11 -9.32 65.82 39.62
CA THR A 11 -7.96 66.40 39.72
C THR A 11 -7.32 66.35 38.34
N PRO A 12 -6.73 67.41 37.87
CA PRO A 12 -6.11 67.47 36.53
C PRO A 12 -4.65 67.07 36.61
N VAL A 13 -4.25 66.11 35.81
CA VAL A 13 -2.81 65.82 35.57
C VAL A 13 -2.43 66.47 34.23
N ARG A 14 -1.42 67.33 34.32
CA ARG A 14 -0.82 68.06 33.20
C ARG A 14 -0.19 67.09 32.19
N ALA A 15 -0.57 67.29 30.94
CA ALA A 15 0.06 66.65 29.80
C ALA A 15 1.45 67.23 29.54
N LEU A 16 2.47 66.38 29.56
CA LEU A 16 3.79 66.70 29.06
C LEU A 16 3.86 66.15 27.61
N VAL A 17 3.87 67.09 26.65
CA VAL A 17 4.07 66.76 25.25
C VAL A 17 5.57 66.62 25.01
N VAL A 18 6.02 65.38 24.79
CA VAL A 18 7.37 65.09 24.26
C VAL A 18 7.22 64.82 22.78
N SER A 19 7.66 65.75 21.99
CA SER A 19 7.74 65.56 20.51
C SER A 19 8.96 64.71 20.17
N ILE A 20 8.75 63.47 19.80
CA ILE A 20 9.78 62.64 19.20
C ILE A 20 9.65 62.75 17.67
N VAL A 21 10.64 63.37 17.07
CA VAL A 21 10.84 63.42 15.61
C VAL A 21 11.34 62.01 15.20
N ALA A 22 10.47 61.19 14.66
CA ALA A 22 10.83 59.90 14.07
C ALA A 22 11.29 60.13 12.63
N SER A 23 12.59 60.04 12.41
CA SER A 23 13.17 59.94 11.07
C SER A 23 12.84 58.58 10.47
N ALA A 24 11.94 58.55 9.50
CA ALA A 24 11.59 57.38 8.72
C ALA A 24 12.77 57.03 7.78
N PHE A 25 13.56 56.03 8.15
CA PHE A 25 14.40 55.32 7.18
C PHE A 25 13.50 54.37 6.39
N LEU A 26 13.22 54.72 5.13
CA LEU A 26 12.68 53.81 4.14
C LEU A 26 13.74 52.74 3.84
N THR A 27 13.70 51.64 4.52
CA THR A 27 14.35 50.40 4.03
C THR A 27 13.43 49.79 2.97
N PRO A 28 13.93 49.46 1.76
CA PRO A 28 13.12 48.69 0.82
C PRO A 28 12.87 47.32 1.46
N ALA A 29 11.62 47.01 1.75
CA ALA A 29 11.21 45.66 2.11
C ALA A 29 11.54 44.76 0.89
N LEU A 30 12.58 43.94 1.03
CA LEU A 30 12.70 42.76 0.21
C LEU A 30 11.41 41.95 0.47
N VAL A 31 10.52 41.94 -0.52
CA VAL A 31 9.45 40.96 -0.60
C VAL A 31 10.18 39.65 -0.78
N ALA A 32 10.46 38.94 0.33
CA ALA A 32 10.74 37.54 0.27
C ALA A 32 9.48 36.90 -0.36
N HIS A 33 9.57 36.52 -1.62
CA HIS A 33 8.65 35.54 -2.16
C HIS A 33 8.79 34.35 -1.21
N ALA A 34 7.75 34.11 -0.40
CA ALA A 34 7.57 32.82 0.21
C ALA A 34 7.53 31.85 -1.00
N GLU A 35 8.59 31.08 -1.20
CA GLU A 35 8.51 29.91 -2.05
C GLU A 35 7.35 29.12 -1.47
N ASP A 36 6.31 28.95 -2.29
CA ASP A 36 5.24 28.01 -2.09
C ASP A 36 5.90 26.71 -1.60
N PRO A 37 5.46 26.09 -0.48
CA PRO A 37 6.01 24.83 -0.08
C PRO A 37 5.86 23.91 -1.29
N ARG A 38 6.98 23.59 -1.95
CA ARG A 38 7.01 22.76 -3.15
C ARG A 38 6.33 21.49 -2.76
N THR A 39 5.11 21.31 -3.21
CA THR A 39 4.44 20.03 -3.21
C THR A 39 5.41 19.07 -3.90
N SER A 40 5.89 18.07 -3.19
CA SER A 40 6.68 17.01 -3.81
C SER A 40 5.95 16.55 -5.06
N PRO A 41 6.63 16.36 -6.19
CA PRO A 41 5.96 15.94 -7.41
C PRO A 41 5.17 14.66 -7.13
N VAL A 42 3.92 14.62 -7.56
CA VAL A 42 3.06 13.44 -7.41
C VAL A 42 3.68 12.30 -8.22
N ILE A 43 3.85 11.16 -7.58
CA ILE A 43 4.38 9.95 -8.24
C ILE A 43 3.46 9.59 -9.40
N GLY A 44 4.04 9.29 -10.56
CA GLY A 44 3.29 8.93 -11.76
C GLY A 44 2.70 10.10 -12.55
N GLY A 45 2.69 11.32 -12.01
CA GLY A 45 2.26 12.51 -12.74
C GLY A 45 1.24 13.39 -12.03
N GLU A 46 1.24 14.67 -12.35
CA GLU A 46 0.45 15.69 -11.64
C GLU A 46 -1.07 15.45 -11.70
N LEU A 47 -1.60 14.90 -12.81
CA LEU A 47 -3.02 14.61 -12.94
C LEU A 47 -3.47 13.51 -11.99
N LEU A 48 -2.63 12.50 -11.72
CA LEU A 48 -2.97 11.41 -10.82
C LEU A 48 -3.13 11.85 -9.36
N GLY A 49 -2.53 12.98 -8.97
CA GLY A 49 -2.72 13.59 -7.65
C GLY A 49 -3.97 14.47 -7.53
N ARG A 50 -4.76 14.61 -8.59
CA ARG A 50 -5.99 15.40 -8.56
C ARG A 50 -7.18 14.53 -8.17
N PRO A 51 -8.12 15.05 -7.36
CA PRO A 51 -9.31 14.31 -6.99
C PRO A 51 -10.25 14.10 -8.19
N GLY A 52 -11.04 13.02 -8.11
CA GLY A 52 -12.02 12.64 -9.11
C GLY A 52 -11.41 12.00 -10.35
N THR A 53 -12.22 11.82 -11.37
CA THR A 53 -11.83 11.11 -12.60
C THR A 53 -10.89 11.94 -13.46
N GLN A 54 -9.75 11.37 -13.78
CA GLN A 54 -8.75 11.89 -14.71
C GLN A 54 -8.70 10.97 -15.93
N ALA A 55 -9.22 11.44 -17.06
CA ALA A 55 -9.13 10.79 -18.36
C ALA A 55 -9.25 11.86 -19.44
N ARG A 56 -8.40 11.80 -20.46
CA ARG A 56 -8.43 12.77 -21.57
C ARG A 56 -9.37 12.29 -22.66
N THR A 57 -10.67 12.32 -22.37
CA THR A 57 -11.72 11.94 -23.28
C THR A 57 -12.10 13.08 -24.21
N GLY A 58 -12.62 12.77 -25.41
CA GLY A 58 -13.07 13.72 -26.41
C GLY A 58 -12.58 13.37 -27.81
N GLY A 59 -13.17 13.96 -28.85
CA GLY A 59 -12.90 13.56 -30.22
C GLY A 59 -13.29 12.11 -30.49
N ASP A 60 -12.32 11.30 -30.88
CA ASP A 60 -12.51 9.87 -31.17
C ASP A 60 -12.32 8.97 -29.94
N VAL A 61 -11.95 9.53 -28.76
CA VAL A 61 -11.78 8.77 -27.53
C VAL A 61 -13.14 8.50 -26.88
N PRO A 62 -13.49 7.23 -26.59
CA PRO A 62 -14.75 6.91 -25.94
C PRO A 62 -14.84 7.52 -24.53
N PRO A 63 -16.05 7.90 -24.07
CA PRO A 63 -16.24 8.36 -22.71
C PRO A 63 -15.93 7.24 -21.70
N VAL A 64 -15.47 7.63 -20.50
CA VAL A 64 -15.34 6.70 -19.37
C VAL A 64 -16.74 6.14 -19.04
N PRO A 65 -16.89 4.86 -18.65
CA PRO A 65 -18.18 4.29 -18.24
C PRO A 65 -18.85 5.14 -17.13
N GLU A 66 -20.16 5.37 -17.26
CA GLU A 66 -20.91 6.26 -16.36
C GLU A 66 -21.33 5.57 -15.04
N ASP A 67 -21.49 4.24 -15.04
CA ASP A 67 -22.05 3.47 -13.91
C ASP A 67 -20.96 2.94 -12.96
N LEU A 68 -19.82 3.62 -12.84
CA LEU A 68 -18.76 3.26 -11.91
C LEU A 68 -19.10 3.80 -10.52
N THR A 69 -18.98 2.95 -9.52
CA THR A 69 -19.24 3.28 -8.11
C THR A 69 -18.03 3.12 -7.20
N ALA A 70 -16.91 2.68 -7.78
CA ALA A 70 -15.66 2.48 -7.05
C ALA A 70 -15.14 3.78 -6.45
N GLU A 71 -14.69 3.72 -5.20
CA GLU A 71 -14.03 4.82 -4.50
C GLU A 71 -12.72 5.23 -5.21
N SER A 72 -11.98 4.25 -5.71
CA SER A 72 -10.76 4.48 -6.49
C SER A 72 -10.59 3.43 -7.57
N TRP A 73 -10.10 3.85 -8.75
CA TRP A 73 -9.75 2.95 -9.84
C TRP A 73 -8.64 3.51 -10.74
N LEU A 74 -7.97 2.60 -11.46
CA LEU A 74 -6.94 2.94 -12.42
C LEU A 74 -6.91 1.91 -13.57
N VAL A 75 -6.69 2.40 -14.80
CA VAL A 75 -6.41 1.58 -15.99
C VAL A 75 -5.09 2.02 -16.61
N ALA A 76 -4.19 1.06 -16.84
CA ALA A 76 -2.88 1.32 -17.42
C ALA A 76 -2.49 0.27 -18.46
N ASP A 77 -1.65 0.65 -19.41
CA ASP A 77 -0.95 -0.26 -20.29
C ASP A 77 0.19 -0.93 -19.50
N ALA A 78 0.18 -2.26 -19.45
CA ALA A 78 1.13 -3.03 -18.66
C ALA A 78 2.57 -2.98 -19.21
N GLU A 79 2.71 -2.82 -20.53
CA GLU A 79 4.01 -2.82 -21.20
C GLU A 79 4.66 -1.45 -21.12
N THR A 80 3.96 -0.40 -21.55
CA THR A 80 4.49 0.97 -21.55
C THR A 80 4.49 1.60 -20.16
N GLY A 81 3.52 1.25 -19.31
CA GLY A 81 3.25 1.88 -18.02
C GLY A 81 2.39 3.13 -18.13
N GLU A 82 1.92 3.50 -19.32
CA GLU A 82 1.03 4.64 -19.52
C GLU A 82 -0.31 4.44 -18.79
N VAL A 83 -0.72 5.41 -17.98
CA VAL A 83 -2.02 5.41 -17.31
C VAL A 83 -3.04 6.07 -18.23
N LEU A 84 -4.01 5.28 -18.70
CA LEU A 84 -5.05 5.72 -19.63
C LEU A 84 -6.12 6.55 -18.93
N GLY A 85 -6.45 6.18 -17.69
CA GLY A 85 -7.39 6.90 -16.85
C GLY A 85 -7.38 6.40 -15.43
N ALA A 86 -7.81 7.23 -14.50
CA ALA A 86 -7.89 6.94 -13.08
C ALA A 86 -8.96 7.77 -12.39
N HIS A 87 -9.42 7.31 -11.24
CA HIS A 87 -10.24 8.06 -10.30
C HIS A 87 -9.61 7.95 -8.92
N ASP A 88 -9.30 9.09 -8.31
CA ASP A 88 -8.67 9.18 -6.99
C ASP A 88 -7.50 8.20 -6.82
N ALA A 89 -6.58 8.19 -7.82
CA ALA A 89 -5.55 7.17 -8.01
C ALA A 89 -4.68 6.91 -6.77
N HIS A 90 -4.45 7.94 -5.96
CA HIS A 90 -3.63 7.92 -4.74
C HIS A 90 -4.47 7.95 -3.45
N GLU A 91 -5.80 7.73 -3.55
CA GLU A 91 -6.62 7.56 -2.35
C GLU A 91 -6.17 6.33 -1.56
N ARG A 92 -5.87 6.55 -0.28
CA ARG A 92 -5.31 5.51 0.58
C ARG A 92 -6.42 4.70 1.25
N LEU A 93 -6.71 3.54 0.70
CA LEU A 93 -7.76 2.62 1.13
C LEU A 93 -7.16 1.31 1.66
N PRO A 94 -7.88 0.55 2.51
CA PRO A 94 -7.47 -0.79 2.88
C PRO A 94 -7.45 -1.70 1.65
N PRO A 95 -6.34 -2.43 1.39
CA PRO A 95 -6.20 -3.23 0.17
C PRO A 95 -6.92 -4.58 0.20
N ALA A 96 -7.29 -5.09 1.37
CA ALA A 96 -7.68 -6.48 1.55
C ALA A 96 -6.64 -7.45 0.94
N SER A 97 -7.09 -8.59 0.41
CA SER A 97 -6.21 -9.62 -0.16
C SER A 97 -5.52 -9.24 -1.48
N THR A 98 -5.78 -8.06 -2.08
CA THR A 98 -4.96 -7.58 -3.20
C THR A 98 -3.52 -7.27 -2.75
N LEU A 99 -3.30 -7.03 -1.45
CA LEU A 99 -1.95 -6.89 -0.86
C LEU A 99 -1.09 -8.16 -1.06
N LYS A 100 -1.70 -9.34 -1.24
CA LYS A 100 -0.98 -10.58 -1.52
C LYS A 100 -0.17 -10.54 -2.84
N MET A 101 -0.44 -9.58 -3.72
CA MET A 101 0.41 -9.34 -4.88
C MET A 101 1.81 -8.85 -4.45
N LEU A 102 1.87 -7.93 -3.49
CA LEU A 102 3.14 -7.47 -2.92
C LEU A 102 3.85 -8.59 -2.13
N PHE A 103 3.09 -9.39 -1.37
CA PHE A 103 3.63 -10.57 -0.70
C PHE A 103 4.27 -11.53 -1.70
N ALA A 104 3.58 -11.83 -2.81
CA ALA A 104 4.09 -12.70 -3.85
C ALA A 104 5.31 -12.09 -4.58
N ASP A 105 5.27 -10.80 -4.92
CA ASP A 105 6.39 -10.10 -5.57
C ASP A 105 7.65 -10.08 -4.68
N THR A 106 7.46 -10.09 -3.35
CA THR A 106 8.56 -10.12 -2.37
C THR A 106 9.12 -11.52 -2.17
N LEU A 107 8.29 -12.56 -2.08
CA LEU A 107 8.71 -13.88 -1.62
C LEU A 107 8.90 -14.92 -2.74
N LEU A 108 8.22 -14.81 -3.88
CA LEU A 108 8.38 -15.77 -4.99
C LEU A 108 9.84 -16.00 -5.42
N PRO A 109 10.71 -14.98 -5.46
CA PRO A 109 12.10 -15.18 -5.85
C PRO A 109 12.94 -15.95 -4.82
N LYS A 110 12.44 -16.19 -3.62
CA LYS A 110 13.22 -16.73 -2.50
C LYS A 110 13.18 -18.25 -2.36
N PHE A 111 12.08 -18.86 -2.76
CA PHE A 111 11.83 -20.25 -2.53
C PHE A 111 11.63 -21.01 -3.83
N GLY A 112 12.27 -22.17 -3.96
CA GLY A 112 12.05 -23.08 -5.08
C GLY A 112 10.69 -23.78 -4.95
N ARG A 113 10.00 -24.02 -6.08
CA ARG A 113 8.67 -24.66 -6.12
C ARG A 113 8.60 -25.98 -5.37
N GLU A 114 9.66 -26.80 -5.46
CA GLU A 114 9.78 -28.14 -4.88
C GLU A 114 10.19 -28.13 -3.40
N GLU A 115 10.51 -26.95 -2.83
CA GLU A 115 10.83 -26.88 -1.40
C GLU A 115 9.61 -27.29 -0.59
N VAL A 116 9.87 -28.00 0.53
CA VAL A 116 8.82 -28.56 1.36
C VAL A 116 8.73 -27.82 2.68
N TYR A 117 7.55 -27.36 3.00
CA TYR A 117 7.18 -26.78 4.27
C TYR A 117 6.40 -27.81 5.11
N ARG A 118 6.68 -27.89 6.42
CA ARG A 118 5.86 -28.62 7.40
C ARG A 118 5.02 -27.66 8.20
N ALA A 119 3.72 -27.87 8.21
CA ALA A 119 2.78 -27.04 8.94
C ALA A 119 2.87 -27.29 10.45
N GLU A 120 3.20 -26.26 11.23
CA GLU A 120 3.18 -26.31 12.68
C GLU A 120 2.12 -25.34 13.21
N PRO A 121 1.27 -25.75 14.18
CA PRO A 121 0.14 -24.94 14.66
C PRO A 121 0.50 -23.53 15.11
N GLU A 122 1.70 -23.36 15.66
CA GLU A 122 2.21 -22.06 16.11
C GLU A 122 2.39 -21.03 14.98
N HIS A 123 2.54 -21.48 13.73
CA HIS A 123 2.67 -20.61 12.57
C HIS A 123 1.36 -19.90 12.19
N PHE A 124 0.21 -20.40 12.70
CA PHE A 124 -1.13 -19.93 12.32
C PHE A 124 -1.84 -19.14 13.43
N THR A 125 -1.17 -18.83 14.52
CA THR A 125 -1.75 -18.14 15.69
C THR A 125 -2.22 -16.72 15.39
N ASP A 126 -1.66 -16.10 14.37
CA ASP A 126 -2.00 -14.73 13.92
C ASP A 126 -3.15 -14.66 12.89
N LEU A 127 -3.73 -15.82 12.51
CA LEU A 127 -4.86 -15.83 11.59
C LEU A 127 -6.07 -15.13 12.21
N GLY A 128 -6.54 -14.07 11.52
CA GLY A 128 -7.73 -13.32 11.92
C GLY A 128 -9.01 -14.17 11.81
N PRO A 129 -10.01 -13.96 12.66
CA PRO A 129 -11.28 -14.68 12.58
C PRO A 129 -11.99 -14.43 11.25
N GLY A 130 -12.46 -15.52 10.60
CA GLY A 130 -13.12 -15.42 9.28
C GLY A 130 -12.16 -15.23 8.11
N SER A 131 -10.86 -15.41 8.32
CA SER A 131 -9.86 -15.43 7.25
C SER A 131 -10.18 -16.47 6.20
N SER A 132 -9.94 -16.14 4.92
CA SER A 132 -9.90 -17.13 3.86
C SER A 132 -8.79 -18.13 4.14
N ALA A 133 -9.05 -19.42 3.94
CA ALA A 133 -8.07 -20.49 4.11
C ALA A 133 -8.15 -21.46 2.93
N VAL A 134 -7.01 -22.02 2.53
CA VAL A 134 -6.98 -23.12 1.59
C VAL A 134 -7.16 -24.46 2.31
N GLY A 135 -6.92 -24.54 3.62
CA GLY A 135 -7.13 -25.73 4.44
C GLY A 135 -5.82 -26.48 4.73
N ILE A 136 -4.79 -25.76 5.15
CA ILE A 136 -3.54 -26.35 5.60
C ILE A 136 -3.79 -27.12 6.91
N ALA A 137 -3.49 -28.42 6.90
CA ALA A 137 -3.64 -29.32 8.06
C ALA A 137 -2.36 -29.30 8.91
N ASP A 138 -2.54 -29.32 10.25
CA ASP A 138 -1.44 -29.36 11.21
C ASP A 138 -0.55 -30.60 10.98
N HIS A 139 0.76 -30.37 11.10
CA HIS A 139 1.82 -31.40 10.98
C HIS A 139 1.96 -32.08 9.60
N HIS A 140 1.18 -31.60 8.58
CA HIS A 140 1.31 -32.07 7.20
C HIS A 140 2.36 -31.24 6.45
N THR A 141 2.84 -31.80 5.35
CA THR A 141 3.82 -31.18 4.48
C THR A 141 3.19 -30.70 3.19
N TYR A 142 3.65 -29.57 2.69
CA TYR A 142 3.21 -28.94 1.44
C TYR A 142 4.42 -28.47 0.66
N THR A 143 4.38 -28.54 -0.66
CA THR A 143 5.37 -27.89 -1.48
C THR A 143 5.13 -26.38 -1.50
N VAL A 144 6.16 -25.60 -1.80
CA VAL A 144 6.02 -24.16 -2.02
C VAL A 144 5.03 -23.87 -3.15
N GLU A 145 4.97 -24.73 -4.19
CA GLU A 145 3.97 -24.63 -5.25
C GLU A 145 2.54 -24.80 -4.73
N ASP A 146 2.27 -25.78 -3.85
CA ASP A 146 0.97 -25.94 -3.20
C ASP A 146 0.59 -24.67 -2.44
N LEU A 147 1.51 -24.12 -1.65
CA LEU A 147 1.28 -22.92 -0.87
C LEU A 147 0.93 -21.72 -1.75
N TRP A 148 1.63 -21.53 -2.90
CA TRP A 148 1.30 -20.47 -3.85
C TRP A 148 -0.06 -20.67 -4.53
N HIS A 149 -0.46 -21.91 -4.84
CA HIS A 149 -1.82 -22.21 -5.26
C HIS A 149 -2.83 -21.79 -4.18
N GLY A 150 -2.54 -22.08 -2.91
CA GLY A 150 -3.36 -21.62 -1.78
C GLY A 150 -3.50 -20.08 -1.74
N VAL A 151 -2.40 -19.34 -1.92
CA VAL A 151 -2.38 -17.86 -1.91
C VAL A 151 -3.19 -17.27 -3.06
N PHE A 152 -2.94 -17.73 -4.30
CA PHE A 152 -3.54 -17.13 -5.49
C PHE A 152 -4.98 -17.57 -5.73
N LEU A 153 -5.29 -18.86 -5.58
CA LEU A 153 -6.60 -19.41 -5.92
C LEU A 153 -7.62 -19.20 -4.80
N ALA A 154 -7.30 -19.72 -3.60
CA ALA A 154 -8.19 -19.64 -2.43
C ALA A 154 -8.07 -18.31 -1.67
N SER A 155 -7.08 -17.48 -2.01
CA SER A 155 -6.74 -16.31 -1.18
C SER A 155 -6.37 -16.68 0.26
N GLY A 156 -5.83 -17.90 0.47
CA GLY A 156 -5.59 -18.53 1.76
C GLY A 156 -4.60 -17.75 2.62
N ASN A 157 -5.06 -17.25 3.78
CA ASN A 157 -4.20 -16.60 4.75
C ASN A 157 -3.32 -17.63 5.45
N ASP A 158 -3.80 -18.88 5.63
CA ASP A 158 -3.00 -19.99 6.11
C ASP A 158 -1.77 -20.27 5.23
N ALA A 159 -1.94 -20.26 3.91
CA ALA A 159 -0.82 -20.39 2.97
C ALA A 159 0.15 -19.19 3.04
N VAL A 160 -0.37 -17.95 3.23
CA VAL A 160 0.47 -16.79 3.49
C VAL A 160 1.30 -16.96 4.76
N TYR A 161 0.69 -17.41 5.87
CA TYR A 161 1.42 -17.59 7.12
C TYR A 161 2.41 -18.77 7.08
N ALA A 162 2.12 -19.82 6.31
CA ALA A 162 3.08 -20.90 6.03
C ALA A 162 4.36 -20.38 5.34
N LEU A 163 4.21 -19.61 4.25
CA LEU A 163 5.33 -18.98 3.56
C LEU A 163 6.01 -17.91 4.43
N THR A 164 5.26 -17.17 5.24
CA THR A 164 5.77 -16.22 6.23
C THR A 164 6.67 -16.91 7.26
N ALA A 165 6.28 -18.08 7.75
CA ALA A 165 7.11 -18.87 8.67
C ALA A 165 8.42 -19.32 8.00
N MET A 166 8.39 -19.75 6.74
CA MET A 166 9.59 -20.05 5.95
C MET A 166 10.51 -18.82 5.78
N ASN A 167 9.94 -17.63 5.71
CA ASN A 167 10.68 -16.37 5.54
C ASN A 167 11.21 -15.77 6.86
N GLY A 168 11.17 -16.52 7.96
CA GLY A 168 11.67 -16.04 9.25
C GLY A 168 10.64 -15.31 10.11
N GLY A 169 9.35 -15.44 9.78
CA GLY A 169 8.23 -14.93 10.57
C GLY A 169 7.66 -13.61 10.08
N LYS A 170 6.60 -13.15 10.78
CA LYS A 170 5.78 -12.03 10.38
C LYS A 170 6.55 -10.70 10.31
N GLU A 171 7.33 -10.40 11.35
CA GLU A 171 8.09 -9.14 11.42
C GLU A 171 9.08 -9.01 10.27
N ALA A 172 9.81 -10.08 9.95
CA ALA A 172 10.76 -10.10 8.85
C ALA A 172 10.03 -9.91 7.51
N THR A 173 8.95 -10.66 7.29
CA THR A 173 8.18 -10.60 6.05
C THR A 173 7.54 -9.22 5.84
N VAL A 174 6.93 -8.64 6.87
CA VAL A 174 6.33 -7.29 6.80
C VAL A 174 7.39 -6.23 6.52
N ALA A 175 8.56 -6.32 7.15
CA ALA A 175 9.66 -5.39 6.88
C ALA A 175 10.12 -5.48 5.42
N GLU A 176 10.27 -6.69 4.86
CA GLU A 176 10.65 -6.89 3.47
C GLU A 176 9.58 -6.42 2.47
N MET A 177 8.30 -6.67 2.77
CA MET A 177 7.18 -6.16 1.95
C MET A 177 7.16 -4.63 1.92
N ASN A 178 7.36 -3.96 3.07
CA ASN A 178 7.46 -2.50 3.11
C ASN A 178 8.69 -1.99 2.34
N ALA A 179 9.85 -2.64 2.48
CA ALA A 179 11.04 -2.30 1.71
C ALA A 179 10.82 -2.51 0.19
N ARG A 180 10.07 -3.56 -0.18
CA ARG A 180 9.71 -3.78 -1.59
C ARG A 180 8.74 -2.73 -2.11
N ALA A 181 7.76 -2.31 -1.32
CA ALA A 181 6.87 -1.20 -1.67
C ALA A 181 7.65 0.10 -1.90
N GLU A 182 8.62 0.41 -1.02
CA GLU A 182 9.52 1.56 -1.20
C GLU A 182 10.35 1.45 -2.48
N GLU A 183 10.95 0.28 -2.75
CA GLU A 183 11.71 0.02 -3.98
C GLU A 183 10.87 0.21 -5.24
N LEU A 184 9.59 -0.18 -5.21
CA LEU A 184 8.64 0.02 -6.29
C LEU A 184 8.12 1.46 -6.39
N GLN A 185 8.44 2.34 -5.45
CA GLN A 185 7.87 3.68 -5.30
C GLN A 185 6.35 3.66 -5.00
N ALA A 186 5.86 2.58 -4.41
CA ALA A 186 4.47 2.44 -3.96
C ALA A 186 4.27 3.17 -2.61
N ALA A 187 4.26 4.50 -2.64
CA ALA A 187 4.38 5.37 -1.46
C ALA A 187 3.10 5.48 -0.63
N ASP A 188 1.95 5.08 -1.18
CA ASP A 188 0.67 5.00 -0.45
C ASP A 188 0.52 3.69 0.31
N THR A 189 1.40 2.71 0.03
CA THR A 189 1.32 1.37 0.60
C THR A 189 2.05 1.29 1.93
N HIS A 190 1.35 0.79 2.94
CA HIS A 190 1.94 0.44 4.22
C HIS A 190 1.41 -0.90 4.71
N VAL A 191 2.31 -1.84 4.92
CA VAL A 191 2.00 -3.22 5.32
C VAL A 191 2.10 -3.38 6.84
N VAL A 192 1.06 -3.94 7.44
CA VAL A 192 1.00 -4.31 8.86
C VAL A 192 0.88 -5.83 9.04
N ASN A 193 0.10 -6.48 8.16
CA ASN A 193 -0.04 -7.93 8.07
C ASN A 193 0.30 -8.39 6.66
N PRO A 194 0.95 -9.55 6.47
CA PRO A 194 1.37 -10.00 5.15
C PRO A 194 0.21 -10.46 4.25
N ASP A 195 -0.94 -10.79 4.84
CA ASP A 195 -2.10 -11.40 4.19
C ASP A 195 -3.16 -10.40 3.69
N GLY A 196 -3.07 -9.14 4.09
CA GLY A 196 -4.06 -8.11 3.75
C GLY A 196 -5.28 -8.07 4.68
N TYR A 197 -5.28 -8.79 5.79
CA TYR A 197 -6.35 -8.71 6.79
C TYR A 197 -6.40 -7.33 7.43
N ASP A 198 -7.59 -6.90 7.86
CA ASP A 198 -7.81 -5.56 8.43
C ASP A 198 -6.86 -5.26 9.59
N ALA A 199 -6.10 -4.20 9.46
CA ALA A 199 -5.23 -3.69 10.51
C ALA A 199 -5.15 -2.16 10.44
N ARG A 200 -5.08 -1.52 11.61
CA ARG A 200 -4.95 -0.07 11.64
C ARG A 200 -3.67 0.39 10.94
N GLY A 201 -3.82 1.20 9.91
CA GLY A 201 -2.71 1.74 9.15
C GLY A 201 -2.26 0.85 7.98
N GLN A 202 -2.90 -0.30 7.74
CA GLN A 202 -2.68 -1.10 6.54
C GLN A 202 -3.44 -0.48 5.38
N LEU A 203 -2.74 0.15 4.47
CA LEU A 203 -3.28 0.95 3.38
C LEU A 203 -2.51 0.70 2.08
N SER A 204 -3.16 0.97 0.97
CA SER A 204 -2.58 1.05 -0.36
C SER A 204 -3.44 2.00 -1.21
N SER A 205 -3.16 2.14 -2.49
CA SER A 205 -3.97 2.91 -3.44
C SER A 205 -4.16 2.13 -4.76
N ALA A 206 -5.08 2.56 -5.61
CA ALA A 206 -5.24 1.95 -6.92
C ALA A 206 -3.97 2.08 -7.76
N TYR A 207 -3.26 3.20 -7.64
CA TYR A 207 -1.97 3.41 -8.30
C TYR A 207 -0.94 2.38 -7.82
N ASP A 208 -0.74 2.27 -6.51
CA ASP A 208 0.26 1.37 -5.93
C ASP A 208 -0.04 -0.10 -6.22
N LEU A 209 -1.29 -0.53 -6.08
CA LEU A 209 -1.69 -1.91 -6.39
C LEU A 209 -1.47 -2.25 -7.86
N THR A 210 -1.69 -1.30 -8.78
CA THR A 210 -1.40 -1.49 -10.21
C THR A 210 0.11 -1.57 -10.46
N LEU A 211 0.89 -0.73 -9.79
CA LEU A 211 2.36 -0.74 -9.86
C LEU A 211 2.94 -2.06 -9.33
N ILE A 212 2.44 -2.55 -8.19
CA ILE A 212 2.80 -3.84 -7.60
C ILE A 212 2.43 -5.00 -8.55
N ALA A 213 1.25 -4.98 -9.15
CA ALA A 213 0.84 -5.98 -10.11
C ALA A 213 1.75 -6.00 -11.33
N ARG A 214 2.09 -4.82 -11.89
CA ARG A 214 3.03 -4.69 -13.02
C ARG A 214 4.38 -5.30 -12.70
N SER A 215 4.89 -5.08 -11.49
CA SER A 215 6.14 -5.68 -11.01
C SER A 215 6.03 -7.21 -10.91
N GLY A 216 5.03 -7.71 -10.20
CA GLY A 216 4.81 -9.14 -10.01
C GLY A 216 4.69 -9.89 -11.34
N LEU A 217 4.03 -9.31 -12.34
CA LEU A 217 3.89 -9.88 -13.67
C LEU A 217 5.22 -10.01 -14.45
N GLN A 218 6.31 -9.42 -14.01
CA GLN A 218 7.64 -9.70 -14.58
C GLN A 218 8.14 -11.09 -14.19
N ASN A 219 7.66 -11.67 -13.09
CA ASN A 219 7.97 -13.02 -12.64
C ASN A 219 7.09 -14.05 -13.37
N ALA A 220 7.68 -15.09 -13.96
CA ALA A 220 6.95 -16.12 -14.70
C ALA A 220 6.04 -16.96 -13.79
N ASP A 221 6.47 -17.24 -12.56
CA ASP A 221 5.69 -18.00 -11.58
C ASP A 221 4.50 -17.22 -11.08
N PHE A 222 4.66 -15.91 -10.84
CA PHE A 222 3.56 -15.02 -10.52
C PHE A 222 2.47 -15.05 -11.61
N ARG A 223 2.87 -14.93 -12.88
CA ARG A 223 1.90 -15.03 -14.02
C ARG A 223 1.20 -16.38 -14.05
N ALA A 224 1.97 -17.47 -13.87
CA ALA A 224 1.42 -18.82 -13.89
C ALA A 224 0.37 -19.02 -12.79
N TYR A 225 0.69 -18.69 -11.53
CA TYR A 225 -0.24 -18.83 -10.42
C TYR A 225 -1.47 -17.90 -10.56
N ALA A 226 -1.26 -16.66 -10.96
CA ALA A 226 -2.36 -15.69 -11.14
C ALA A 226 -3.36 -16.12 -12.22
N ALA A 227 -2.89 -16.77 -13.30
CA ALA A 227 -3.71 -17.24 -14.42
C ALA A 227 -4.31 -18.65 -14.21
N THR A 228 -3.93 -19.36 -13.13
CA THR A 228 -4.44 -20.72 -12.86
C THR A 228 -5.90 -20.67 -12.42
N GLY A 229 -6.78 -21.35 -13.15
CA GLY A 229 -8.22 -21.39 -12.86
C GLY A 229 -8.58 -22.34 -11.71
N SER A 230 -7.94 -23.52 -11.65
CA SER A 230 -8.05 -24.47 -10.55
C SER A 230 -6.80 -25.34 -10.46
N ALA A 231 -6.55 -25.92 -9.29
CA ALA A 231 -5.46 -26.83 -9.04
C ALA A 231 -5.87 -27.87 -7.98
N GLU A 232 -5.27 -29.07 -8.05
CA GLU A 232 -5.36 -30.04 -6.97
C GLU A 232 -4.56 -29.54 -5.77
N PHE A 233 -5.11 -29.65 -4.57
CA PHE A 233 -4.47 -29.26 -3.32
C PHE A 233 -4.40 -30.45 -2.36
N PRO A 234 -3.26 -30.70 -1.72
CA PRO A 234 -3.11 -31.81 -0.81
C PRO A 234 -3.93 -31.61 0.48
N GLY A 235 -4.80 -32.56 0.78
CA GLY A 235 -5.63 -32.60 1.98
C GLY A 235 -4.97 -33.31 3.15
N GLU A 236 -5.80 -34.00 3.96
CA GLU A 236 -5.35 -34.81 5.07
C GLU A 236 -4.79 -36.17 4.59
N GLY A 237 -4.06 -36.87 5.46
CA GLY A 237 -3.44 -38.15 5.17
C GLY A 237 -1.95 -38.05 4.85
N GLU A 238 -1.32 -39.24 4.65
CA GLU A 238 0.12 -39.34 4.39
C GLU A 238 0.42 -40.27 3.21
N GLY A 239 1.52 -40.02 2.53
CA GLY A 239 2.02 -40.86 1.44
C GLY A 239 1.05 -40.96 0.26
N GLU A 240 0.92 -42.18 -0.30
CA GLU A 240 0.05 -42.46 -1.45
C GLU A 240 -1.46 -42.42 -1.13
N ASP A 241 -1.82 -42.51 0.15
CA ASP A 241 -3.21 -42.47 0.64
C ASP A 241 -3.66 -41.02 0.98
N ARG A 242 -2.81 -40.03 0.74
CA ARG A 242 -3.16 -38.61 0.99
C ARG A 242 -4.26 -38.18 0.05
N GLU A 243 -5.35 -37.67 0.62
CA GLU A 243 -6.45 -37.09 -0.16
C GLU A 243 -6.01 -35.81 -0.85
N THR A 244 -6.60 -35.52 -2.01
CA THR A 244 -6.51 -34.22 -2.69
C THR A 244 -7.88 -33.68 -2.98
N TYR A 245 -7.99 -32.38 -3.12
CA TYR A 245 -9.23 -31.71 -3.53
C TYR A 245 -8.94 -30.56 -4.47
N GLU A 246 -9.89 -30.29 -5.38
CA GLU A 246 -9.76 -29.18 -6.32
C GLU A 246 -10.00 -27.83 -5.61
N VAL A 247 -9.05 -26.91 -5.76
CA VAL A 247 -9.17 -25.51 -5.33
C VAL A 247 -9.39 -24.66 -6.57
N GLN A 248 -10.53 -23.97 -6.63
CA GLN A 248 -10.85 -23.06 -7.72
C GLN A 248 -10.44 -21.61 -7.39
N ASN A 249 -9.93 -20.90 -8.39
CA ASN A 249 -9.59 -19.49 -8.26
C ASN A 249 -10.84 -18.65 -7.92
N THR A 250 -10.69 -17.73 -6.97
CA THR A 250 -11.75 -16.81 -6.55
C THR A 250 -11.92 -15.61 -7.47
N ASN A 251 -11.05 -15.40 -8.45
CA ASN A 251 -11.18 -14.37 -9.49
C ASN A 251 -12.35 -14.70 -10.44
N ARG A 252 -13.47 -14.00 -10.28
CA ARG A 252 -14.69 -14.26 -11.03
C ARG A 252 -14.61 -13.87 -12.50
N LEU A 253 -13.73 -12.97 -12.90
CA LEU A 253 -13.49 -12.72 -14.33
C LEU A 253 -12.74 -13.88 -14.98
N LEU A 254 -11.89 -14.60 -14.23
CA LEU A 254 -11.12 -15.75 -14.73
C LEU A 254 -11.97 -17.02 -14.86
N VAL A 255 -12.78 -17.32 -13.83
CA VAL A 255 -13.51 -18.59 -13.76
C VAL A 255 -15.02 -18.45 -14.04
N GLY A 256 -15.55 -17.24 -14.03
CA GLY A 256 -16.98 -16.95 -14.13
C GLY A 256 -17.71 -17.07 -12.80
N ALA A 257 -18.96 -16.58 -12.78
CA ALA A 257 -19.90 -16.73 -11.67
C ALA A 257 -21.35 -16.67 -12.21
N PRO A 258 -22.36 -17.09 -11.44
CA PRO A 258 -23.76 -16.88 -11.83
C PRO A 258 -24.03 -15.39 -12.09
N GLY A 259 -24.39 -15.02 -13.33
CA GLY A 259 -24.61 -13.63 -13.75
C GLY A 259 -23.35 -12.84 -14.08
N LEU A 260 -22.20 -13.50 -14.22
CA LEU A 260 -20.96 -12.92 -14.71
C LEU A 260 -20.16 -13.94 -15.52
N ASP A 261 -20.08 -13.73 -16.83
CA ASP A 261 -19.29 -14.58 -17.72
C ASP A 261 -17.78 -14.35 -17.52
N ARG A 262 -16.98 -15.32 -17.94
CA ARG A 262 -15.52 -15.16 -18.00
C ARG A 262 -15.19 -14.01 -18.95
N TYR A 263 -14.27 -13.16 -18.51
CA TYR A 263 -13.83 -12.03 -19.32
C TYR A 263 -12.78 -12.49 -20.36
N GLN A 264 -12.98 -12.13 -21.62
CA GLN A 264 -12.07 -12.51 -22.70
C GLN A 264 -10.69 -11.87 -22.50
N GLY A 265 -9.65 -12.69 -22.51
CA GLY A 265 -8.25 -12.24 -22.40
C GLY A 265 -7.76 -12.06 -20.97
N ILE A 266 -8.61 -12.26 -19.94
CA ILE A 266 -8.18 -12.15 -18.53
C ILE A 266 -7.11 -13.19 -18.19
N ALA A 267 -6.02 -12.76 -17.54
CA ALA A 267 -4.91 -13.60 -17.12
C ALA A 267 -4.54 -13.45 -15.61
N GLY A 268 -5.45 -12.97 -14.81
CA GLY A 268 -5.29 -12.76 -13.38
C GLY A 268 -5.87 -11.40 -12.96
N VAL A 269 -5.50 -10.78 -11.83
CA VAL A 269 -4.38 -11.11 -10.91
C VAL A 269 -4.93 -11.53 -9.54
N LYS A 270 -5.53 -10.59 -8.77
CA LYS A 270 -5.97 -10.85 -7.39
C LYS A 270 -7.22 -10.05 -7.03
N ASN A 271 -8.12 -10.71 -6.32
CA ASN A 271 -9.29 -10.10 -5.68
C ASN A 271 -9.12 -10.06 -4.16
N GLY A 272 -9.85 -9.17 -3.50
CA GLY A 272 -9.89 -9.05 -2.06
C GLY A 272 -11.27 -8.65 -1.55
N TYR A 273 -11.50 -8.94 -0.28
CA TYR A 273 -12.64 -8.45 0.49
C TYR A 273 -12.30 -8.50 1.98
N THR A 274 -12.56 -7.41 2.66
CA THR A 274 -12.68 -7.35 4.13
C THR A 274 -13.79 -6.38 4.50
N SER A 275 -14.18 -6.37 5.77
CA SER A 275 -15.24 -5.44 6.22
C SER A 275 -14.83 -3.97 6.14
N ALA A 276 -13.53 -3.67 6.23
CA ALA A 276 -13.03 -2.30 6.16
C ALA A 276 -12.65 -1.87 4.74
N ALA A 277 -12.31 -2.82 3.86
CA ALA A 277 -11.87 -2.54 2.50
C ALA A 277 -13.02 -2.55 1.47
N GLY A 278 -14.16 -3.18 1.80
CA GLY A 278 -15.10 -3.55 0.76
C GLY A 278 -14.49 -4.55 -0.23
N TYR A 279 -14.97 -4.57 -1.46
CA TYR A 279 -14.41 -5.41 -2.52
C TYR A 279 -13.26 -4.71 -3.23
N THR A 280 -12.16 -5.42 -3.46
CA THR A 280 -11.02 -4.93 -4.22
C THR A 280 -10.64 -5.92 -5.31
N PHE A 281 -10.15 -5.42 -6.44
CA PHE A 281 -9.70 -6.25 -7.54
C PHE A 281 -8.59 -5.57 -8.34
N THR A 282 -7.54 -6.33 -8.64
CA THR A 282 -6.56 -5.97 -9.66
C THR A 282 -6.56 -7.05 -10.73
N GLY A 283 -6.77 -6.66 -11.97
CA GLY A 283 -6.85 -7.53 -13.13
C GLY A 283 -5.84 -7.21 -14.21
N VAL A 284 -5.44 -8.22 -14.97
CA VAL A 284 -4.68 -8.08 -16.21
C VAL A 284 -5.39 -8.81 -17.34
N ALA A 285 -5.51 -8.17 -18.48
CA ALA A 285 -6.10 -8.77 -19.66
C ALA A 285 -5.33 -8.44 -20.94
N GLU A 286 -5.31 -9.38 -21.88
CA GLU A 286 -4.68 -9.22 -23.19
C GLU A 286 -5.73 -9.34 -24.31
N ARG A 287 -5.70 -8.37 -25.25
CA ARG A 287 -6.46 -8.41 -26.51
C ARG A 287 -5.61 -7.83 -27.64
N ASP A 288 -5.57 -8.55 -28.75
CA ASP A 288 -4.88 -8.11 -29.99
C ASP A 288 -3.42 -7.68 -29.76
N GLY A 289 -2.74 -8.33 -28.79
CA GLY A 289 -1.35 -8.06 -28.45
C GLY A 289 -1.14 -6.86 -27.50
N ARG A 290 -2.20 -6.22 -27.01
CA ARG A 290 -2.15 -5.19 -25.98
C ARG A 290 -2.50 -5.78 -24.61
N VAL A 291 -1.73 -5.44 -23.60
CA VAL A 291 -1.93 -5.90 -22.23
C VAL A 291 -2.32 -4.73 -21.35
N LEU A 292 -3.50 -4.78 -20.76
CA LEU A 292 -3.98 -3.75 -19.82
C LEU A 292 -4.07 -4.27 -18.40
N LEU A 293 -3.75 -3.39 -17.46
CA LEU A 293 -3.99 -3.54 -16.03
C LEU A 293 -5.19 -2.69 -15.62
N VAL A 294 -5.98 -3.22 -14.70
CA VAL A 294 -7.07 -2.50 -14.04
C VAL A 294 -7.00 -2.75 -12.54
N THR A 295 -7.16 -1.71 -11.73
CA THR A 295 -7.41 -1.83 -10.30
C THR A 295 -8.70 -1.10 -9.96
N VAL A 296 -9.56 -1.74 -9.16
CA VAL A 296 -10.84 -1.20 -8.66
C VAL A 296 -10.91 -1.46 -7.17
N MET A 297 -11.22 -0.43 -6.39
CA MET A 297 -11.29 -0.49 -4.93
C MET A 297 -12.62 0.05 -4.44
N ASP A 298 -13.24 -0.71 -3.54
CA ASP A 298 -14.44 -0.37 -2.76
C ASP A 298 -15.63 0.20 -3.57
N PRO A 299 -16.20 -0.55 -4.53
CA PRO A 299 -17.40 -0.10 -5.23
C PRO A 299 -18.62 -0.07 -4.27
N ASP A 300 -19.31 1.07 -4.25
CA ASP A 300 -20.50 1.31 -3.39
C ASP A 300 -21.79 0.79 -4.05
N SER A 301 -21.87 -0.51 -4.29
CA SER A 301 -23.07 -1.08 -4.94
C SER A 301 -23.83 -2.10 -4.10
N GLY A 302 -23.24 -2.59 -2.98
CA GLY A 302 -23.79 -3.69 -2.20
C GLY A 302 -23.82 -5.05 -2.93
N ASP A 303 -23.37 -5.11 -4.19
CA ASP A 303 -23.26 -6.32 -4.99
C ASP A 303 -21.83 -6.84 -5.01
N SER A 304 -21.61 -8.06 -4.54
CA SER A 304 -20.29 -8.70 -4.51
C SER A 304 -19.63 -8.87 -5.88
N LEU A 305 -20.37 -8.75 -6.97
CA LEU A 305 -19.87 -8.82 -8.35
C LEU A 305 -19.60 -7.44 -8.97
N ALA A 306 -19.93 -6.34 -8.28
CA ALA A 306 -19.72 -4.99 -8.81
C ALA A 306 -18.26 -4.74 -9.17
N VAL A 307 -17.32 -5.07 -8.29
CA VAL A 307 -15.88 -4.90 -8.53
C VAL A 307 -15.42 -5.56 -9.83
N TYR A 308 -15.99 -6.72 -10.18
CA TYR A 308 -15.66 -7.42 -11.42
C TYR A 308 -16.35 -6.80 -12.65
N ARG A 309 -17.62 -6.35 -12.52
CA ARG A 309 -18.33 -5.69 -13.62
C ARG A 309 -17.72 -4.35 -13.96
N GLU A 310 -17.37 -3.56 -12.94
CA GLU A 310 -16.70 -2.28 -13.14
C GLU A 310 -15.30 -2.47 -13.73
N SER A 311 -14.53 -3.47 -13.25
CA SER A 311 -13.24 -3.81 -13.85
C SER A 311 -13.37 -4.25 -15.32
N ALA A 312 -14.38 -5.04 -15.66
CA ALA A 312 -14.64 -5.45 -17.04
C ALA A 312 -14.99 -4.25 -17.93
N ALA A 313 -15.87 -3.35 -17.45
CA ALA A 313 -16.23 -2.12 -18.16
C ALA A 313 -15.04 -1.19 -18.37
N LEU A 314 -14.18 -1.03 -17.36
CA LEU A 314 -12.95 -0.24 -17.44
C LEU A 314 -11.93 -0.85 -18.40
N LEU A 315 -11.78 -2.19 -18.42
CA LEU A 315 -10.92 -2.86 -19.41
C LEU A 315 -11.47 -2.70 -20.83
N ASP A 316 -12.79 -2.86 -21.04
CA ASP A 316 -13.42 -2.64 -22.33
C ASP A 316 -13.22 -1.21 -22.83
N TRP A 317 -13.40 -0.23 -21.95
CA TRP A 317 -13.10 1.17 -22.24
C TRP A 317 -11.62 1.37 -22.57
N GLY A 318 -10.72 0.82 -21.75
CA GLY A 318 -9.28 0.93 -21.93
C GLY A 318 -8.83 0.38 -23.29
N PHE A 319 -9.28 -0.81 -23.69
CA PHE A 319 -8.97 -1.39 -25.00
C PHE A 319 -9.53 -0.54 -26.17
N ALA A 320 -10.71 0.06 -26.00
CA ALA A 320 -11.29 0.91 -27.02
C ALA A 320 -10.60 2.28 -27.13
N ALA A 321 -10.06 2.79 -26.03
CA ALA A 321 -9.43 4.11 -25.94
C ALA A 321 -7.93 4.11 -26.25
N ALA A 322 -7.24 3.01 -26.01
CA ALA A 322 -5.77 2.93 -25.88
C ALA A 322 -4.99 3.46 -27.11
N ASP A 323 -5.54 3.36 -28.32
CA ASP A 323 -4.86 3.83 -29.53
C ASP A 323 -5.01 5.35 -29.77
N THR A 324 -5.91 6.00 -29.06
CA THR A 324 -6.29 7.40 -29.32
C THR A 324 -6.20 8.31 -28.10
N ILE A 325 -6.20 7.74 -26.90
CA ILE A 325 -6.17 8.52 -25.67
C ILE A 325 -4.75 9.01 -25.35
N GLU A 326 -4.64 10.27 -24.92
CA GLU A 326 -3.39 10.74 -24.31
C GLU A 326 -3.34 10.30 -22.85
N PRO A 327 -2.23 9.68 -22.39
CA PRO A 327 -2.07 9.25 -21.00
C PRO A 327 -2.22 10.40 -19.99
N VAL A 328 -2.77 10.10 -18.84
CA VAL A 328 -2.90 11.04 -17.72
C VAL A 328 -1.73 10.96 -16.73
N GLY A 329 -0.88 9.95 -16.87
CA GLY A 329 0.30 9.69 -16.05
C GLY A 329 1.00 8.41 -16.49
N GLU A 330 1.91 7.94 -15.64
CA GLU A 330 2.68 6.72 -15.90
C GLU A 330 2.87 5.91 -14.61
N LEU A 331 2.99 4.60 -14.74
CA LEU A 331 3.47 3.71 -13.69
C LEU A 331 5.01 3.81 -13.66
N VAL A 332 5.56 4.45 -12.65
CA VAL A 332 7.00 4.69 -12.54
C VAL A 332 7.81 3.39 -12.44
N PRO A 333 9.06 3.38 -12.92
CA PRO A 333 9.95 2.23 -12.76
C PRO A 333 10.39 2.07 -11.30
N PRO A 334 10.85 0.87 -10.87
CA PRO A 334 11.49 0.69 -9.57
C PRO A 334 12.71 1.61 -9.38
N LEU A 335 13.03 1.97 -8.13
CA LEU A 335 14.19 2.81 -7.81
C LEU A 335 15.50 2.26 -8.38
N SER A 336 15.68 0.94 -8.35
CA SER A 336 16.87 0.26 -8.89
C SER A 336 17.01 0.36 -10.42
N ALA A 337 15.92 0.65 -11.14
CA ALA A 337 15.93 0.85 -12.59
C ALA A 337 16.19 2.32 -12.99
N LEU A 338 16.19 3.25 -12.03
CA LEU A 338 16.52 4.65 -12.30
C LEU A 338 18.02 4.81 -12.59
N PRO A 339 18.41 5.70 -13.53
CA PRO A 339 19.82 6.04 -13.72
C PRO A 339 20.42 6.51 -12.39
N ALA A 340 21.59 5.99 -12.02
CA ALA A 340 22.32 6.51 -10.87
C ALA A 340 22.44 8.03 -11.04
N ALA A 341 22.01 8.78 -10.02
CA ALA A 341 22.17 10.23 -10.03
C ALA A 341 23.64 10.53 -10.31
N ALA A 342 23.93 11.18 -11.42
CA ALA A 342 25.29 11.61 -11.72
C ALA A 342 25.74 12.47 -10.56
N ASP A 343 26.69 11.98 -9.77
CA ASP A 343 27.32 12.73 -8.69
C ASP A 343 27.85 14.04 -9.28
N GLY A 344 27.05 15.10 -9.09
CA GLY A 344 27.39 16.48 -9.46
C GLY A 344 28.48 17.05 -8.56
N GLY A 345 29.60 16.36 -8.46
CA GLY A 345 30.80 16.82 -7.78
C GLY A 345 31.86 17.25 -8.78
N GLY A 346 31.55 18.30 -9.57
CA GLY A 346 32.56 19.01 -10.34
C GLY A 346 33.61 19.61 -9.43
N ARG A 347 34.72 18.90 -9.19
CA ARG A 347 35.95 19.51 -8.68
C ARG A 347 36.72 20.03 -9.90
N ALA A 348 36.51 21.29 -10.18
CA ALA A 348 37.41 22.05 -11.04
C ALA A 348 38.72 22.30 -10.28
N GLY A 349 39.81 22.07 -10.92
CA GLY A 349 41.09 22.65 -10.49
C GLY A 349 42.30 21.78 -10.64
N GLY A 350 43.03 21.91 -11.75
CA GLY A 350 44.45 22.27 -11.75
C GLY A 350 45.49 21.17 -11.88
N GLU A 351 46.14 21.24 -13.02
CA GLU A 351 47.57 20.97 -13.23
C GLU A 351 48.05 19.51 -13.38
N GLU A 352 48.31 19.19 -14.65
CA GLU A 352 49.35 18.23 -15.00
C GLU A 352 50.76 18.71 -14.51
N PRO A 353 51.69 17.78 -14.27
CA PRO A 353 52.79 17.68 -15.22
C PRO A 353 53.16 16.25 -15.63
N GLU A 354 53.68 16.20 -16.87
CA GLU A 354 54.33 15.07 -17.54
C GLU A 354 55.45 14.43 -16.75
N GLY A 355 55.70 13.13 -17.00
CA GLY A 355 56.89 12.47 -16.57
C GLY A 355 56.91 10.95 -16.69
N SER A 356 57.11 10.47 -17.87
CA SER A 356 57.96 9.36 -18.39
C SER A 356 58.34 8.16 -17.51
N ALA A 357 58.21 7.00 -18.16
CA ALA A 357 59.12 5.84 -18.20
C ALA A 357 58.79 4.59 -17.36
N ALA A 358 58.38 3.57 -18.12
CA ALA A 358 58.86 2.17 -18.18
C ALA A 358 59.29 1.45 -16.89
N GLY A 359 58.72 0.24 -16.72
CA GLY A 359 59.27 -0.78 -15.84
C GLY A 359 58.42 -2.03 -15.73
N THR A 360 58.72 -3.00 -16.56
CA THR A 360 58.33 -4.41 -16.51
C THR A 360 58.64 -5.04 -15.14
N GLY A 361 57.77 -5.96 -14.67
CA GLY A 361 58.15 -6.87 -13.57
C GLY A 361 57.00 -7.75 -13.06
N ASP A 362 57.08 -8.98 -13.52
CA ASP A 362 56.40 -10.18 -13.05
C ASP A 362 56.45 -10.41 -11.54
N GLY A 363 55.49 -11.14 -10.98
CA GLY A 363 55.73 -11.83 -9.71
C GLY A 363 54.52 -12.16 -8.83
N LYS A 364 54.11 -13.40 -8.92
CA LYS A 364 53.26 -14.18 -8.04
C LYS A 364 53.51 -14.00 -6.55
N ASN A 365 52.52 -14.10 -5.70
CA ASN A 365 52.19 -15.15 -4.72
C ASN A 365 51.43 -14.64 -3.49
N ALA A 366 50.36 -15.30 -3.22
CA ALA A 366 49.89 -15.99 -2.01
C ALA A 366 50.38 -15.55 -0.60
N GLY A 367 49.43 -15.56 0.32
CA GLY A 367 49.67 -15.75 1.78
C GLY A 367 48.93 -14.76 2.65
N ASP A 368 47.79 -15.07 3.12
CA ASP A 368 47.45 -15.59 4.47
C ASP A 368 47.76 -14.66 5.69
N VAL A 369 46.80 -14.66 6.64
CA VAL A 369 46.91 -14.50 8.10
C VAL A 369 46.55 -13.15 8.73
N ALA A 370 45.46 -13.26 9.49
CA ALA A 370 45.21 -12.89 10.92
C ALA A 370 44.87 -11.46 11.32
N LEU A 371 43.71 -11.38 11.90
CA LEU A 371 43.31 -10.88 13.24
C LEU A 371 44.26 -9.96 14.01
N GLN A 372 43.74 -8.81 14.38
CA GLN A 372 43.76 -8.12 15.69
C GLN A 372 43.20 -6.71 15.47
N GLY A 373 42.17 -6.18 16.10
CA GLY A 373 41.84 -6.09 17.49
C GLY A 373 42.38 -4.78 18.09
N ALA A 374 41.51 -3.73 18.27
CA ALA A 374 41.50 -2.75 19.37
C ALA A 374 40.47 -1.66 19.06
N ALA A 375 39.55 -1.54 19.79
CA ALA A 375 38.93 -0.76 20.85
C ALA A 375 39.28 0.75 20.89
N GLY A 376 38.18 1.54 21.07
CA GLY A 376 38.18 2.90 21.63
C GLY A 376 37.55 3.88 20.64
N GLY A 377 36.47 4.50 21.00
CA GLY A 377 36.03 5.28 22.04
C GLY A 377 35.07 6.33 21.57
N ASP A 378 34.18 6.61 22.43
CA ASP A 378 33.41 7.84 22.65
C ASP A 378 32.04 7.96 22.03
N GLY A 379 31.08 7.46 22.82
CA GLY A 379 29.68 7.81 22.78
C GLY A 379 29.45 9.23 23.30
N ALA A 380 28.80 10.06 22.52
CA ALA A 380 28.20 11.29 23.01
C ALA A 380 26.86 10.94 23.65
N ALA A 381 26.81 10.94 24.98
CA ALA A 381 25.58 10.83 25.76
C ALA A 381 24.73 12.07 25.56
N ALA A 382 23.52 11.89 25.04
CA ALA A 382 22.49 12.93 25.07
C ALA A 382 22.09 13.19 26.52
N GLY A 383 22.29 14.44 26.99
CA GLY A 383 22.08 14.85 28.35
C GLY A 383 20.62 14.83 28.80
N PRO A 384 20.34 14.82 30.10
CA PRO A 384 19.03 14.64 30.72
C PRO A 384 17.96 15.72 30.41
N ALA A 385 18.34 16.78 29.70
CA ALA A 385 17.42 17.88 29.34
C ALA A 385 16.40 17.51 28.25
N VAL A 386 16.73 16.59 27.32
CA VAL A 386 15.83 16.19 26.24
C VAL A 386 14.69 15.31 26.76
N VAL A 387 14.97 14.49 27.79
CA VAL A 387 13.96 13.60 28.39
C VAL A 387 12.90 14.38 29.18
N ALA A 388 13.29 15.52 29.77
CA ALA A 388 12.38 16.35 30.56
C ALA A 388 11.34 17.10 29.70
N PHE A 389 11.70 17.51 28.48
CA PHE A 389 10.76 18.19 27.56
C PHE A 389 9.73 17.25 26.93
N THR A 390 10.08 16.00 26.69
CA THR A 390 9.14 15.01 26.15
C THR A 390 8.11 14.57 27.19
N ALA A 391 8.50 14.42 28.46
CA ALA A 391 7.59 14.06 29.55
C ALA A 391 6.58 15.18 29.87
N ALA A 392 7.00 16.46 29.82
CA ALA A 392 6.11 17.60 30.02
C ALA A 392 5.09 17.75 28.87
N GLY A 393 5.48 17.50 27.62
CA GLY A 393 4.59 17.53 26.45
C GLY A 393 3.49 16.49 26.53
N ILE A 394 3.81 15.26 26.95
CA ILE A 394 2.84 14.17 27.09
C ILE A 394 1.84 14.46 28.22
N ALA A 395 2.29 15.04 29.34
CA ALA A 395 1.41 15.40 30.44
C ALA A 395 0.39 16.50 30.06
N VAL A 396 0.80 17.47 29.25
CA VAL A 396 -0.09 18.54 28.76
C VAL A 396 -1.13 17.98 27.78
N LEU A 397 -0.75 17.07 26.88
CA LEU A 397 -1.65 16.42 25.95
C LEU A 397 -2.66 15.51 26.66
N ALA A 398 -2.23 14.77 27.68
CA ALA A 398 -3.11 13.93 28.50
C ALA A 398 -4.12 14.77 29.29
N ALA A 399 -3.71 15.91 29.85
CA ALA A 399 -4.59 16.83 30.55
C ALA A 399 -5.60 17.49 29.60
N ALA A 400 -5.20 17.86 28.39
CA ALA A 400 -6.07 18.42 27.36
C ALA A 400 -7.11 17.38 26.90
N ALA A 401 -6.71 16.15 26.65
CA ALA A 401 -7.60 15.04 26.28
C ALA A 401 -8.61 14.71 27.39
N TRP A 402 -8.17 14.72 28.66
CA TRP A 402 -9.04 14.51 29.81
C TRP A 402 -10.07 15.62 29.98
N LEU A 403 -9.68 16.91 29.81
CA LEU A 403 -10.59 18.05 29.85
C LEU A 403 -11.59 18.05 28.69
N PHE A 404 -11.15 17.65 27.51
CA PHE A 404 -12.03 17.50 26.33
C PHE A 404 -13.08 16.40 26.57
N HIS A 405 -12.65 15.24 27.06
CA HIS A 405 -13.57 14.11 27.36
C HIS A 405 -14.58 14.43 28.47
N ARG A 406 -14.17 15.24 29.44
CA ARG A 406 -15.05 15.69 30.50
C ARG A 406 -16.11 16.70 30.04
N ARG A 407 -15.81 17.47 28.98
CA ARG A 407 -16.76 18.46 28.38
C ARG A 407 -17.66 17.86 27.30
N HIS A 408 -17.25 16.77 26.68
CA HIS A 408 -17.97 16.08 25.61
C HIS A 408 -18.07 14.57 25.94
N PRO A 409 -18.96 14.16 26.87
CA PRO A 409 -19.15 12.74 27.14
C PRO A 409 -19.72 12.05 25.90
N LEU A 410 -19.07 10.98 25.45
CA LEU A 410 -19.55 10.15 24.35
C LEU A 410 -20.90 9.54 24.73
N PRO A 411 -21.91 9.53 23.82
CA PRO A 411 -23.18 8.86 24.08
C PRO A 411 -22.92 7.36 24.23
N LEU A 412 -23.47 6.79 25.31
CA LEU A 412 -23.43 5.35 25.55
C LEU A 412 -24.15 4.61 24.40
N PRO A 413 -23.60 3.51 23.87
CA PRO A 413 -24.28 2.72 22.84
C PRO A 413 -25.64 2.23 23.36
N ALA A 414 -26.69 2.44 22.58
CA ALA A 414 -28.04 1.98 22.89
C ALA A 414 -28.01 0.45 23.00
N ARG A 415 -28.56 -0.03 24.15
CA ARG A 415 -28.66 -1.46 24.44
C ARG A 415 -29.57 -2.11 23.40
N ALA A 416 -29.05 -3.07 22.66
CA ALA A 416 -29.80 -3.83 21.66
C ALA A 416 -31.03 -4.49 22.30
N PRO A 417 -32.21 -4.48 21.64
CA PRO A 417 -33.41 -5.15 22.15
C PRO A 417 -33.18 -6.66 22.23
N ARG A 418 -33.58 -7.25 23.34
CA ARG A 418 -33.53 -8.71 23.53
C ARG A 418 -34.43 -9.39 22.50
N PRO A 419 -33.98 -10.50 21.86
CA PRO A 419 -34.82 -11.26 20.96
C PRO A 419 -36.03 -11.82 21.72
N SER A 420 -37.23 -11.64 21.18
CA SER A 420 -38.49 -12.18 21.68
C SER A 420 -38.47 -13.71 21.58
N ARG A 421 -38.82 -14.35 22.68
CA ARG A 421 -38.96 -15.81 22.81
C ARG A 421 -40.07 -16.30 21.87
N PRO A 422 -39.85 -17.34 21.06
CA PRO A 422 -40.93 -17.89 20.23
C PRO A 422 -42.05 -18.51 21.07
N PRO A 423 -43.32 -18.43 20.64
CA PRO A 423 -44.42 -19.05 21.34
C PRO A 423 -44.30 -20.58 21.31
N GLY A 424 -44.60 -21.18 22.47
CA GLY A 424 -44.48 -22.62 22.69
C GLY A 424 -45.36 -23.42 21.74
N GLY A 425 -44.75 -24.39 21.06
CA GLY A 425 -45.45 -25.41 20.29
C GLY A 425 -46.12 -26.39 21.21
N VAL A 426 -47.37 -26.71 20.89
CA VAL A 426 -48.20 -27.74 21.50
C VAL A 426 -47.69 -29.10 21.04
N PRO A 427 -47.52 -30.13 21.90
CA PRO A 427 -47.14 -31.47 21.46
C PRO A 427 -48.30 -32.16 20.74
N PRO A 428 -48.04 -32.98 19.70
CA PRO A 428 -49.07 -33.82 19.09
C PRO A 428 -49.43 -35.02 19.98
N GLU A 429 -50.70 -35.38 19.98
CA GLU A 429 -51.26 -36.64 20.51
C GLU A 429 -50.76 -37.86 19.71
#